data_cc4a85594e702c6c8c328a31fb33961d
#
_entry.id   cc4a85594e702c6c8c328a31fb33961d
#
_cell.length_a   1.000
_cell.length_b   1.000
_cell.length_c   1.000
_cell.angle_alpha   90.00
_cell.angle_beta   90.00
_cell.angle_gamma   90.00
#
_symmetry.space_group_name_H-M   'P 1'
#
loop_
_entity.id
_entity.type
_entity.pdbx_description
1 polymer ?
#
loop_
_entity_poly.entity_id
_entity_poly.type
_entity_poly.pdbx_seq_one_letter_code
_entity_poly.pdbx_strand_id
1 'polypeptide(L)'
;MSKRMDKKELIESLKGLIVSCQTQPDDPIHTDDMVVKMAEAAQWGGAVGIRANSPEQIAAIKAKVDLPIIGLWKIWHDNTDVFITPTLEACKAVWEAGADIIALDCTSQITAEGRPAYELLEIVKKEIPEAPIFADVSNFEEAKRASEMGADIVAPTLYGYTEETKHIEEPDMRAFAQMCRELGDKVSIMMEGHIYTPEDAMKCMFL
;
A
#
# COMPACT_ATOMS: atom_id res chain seq x y z
N MET A 1 11.46 -3.20 -22.20
CA MET A 1 11.08 -2.75 -20.85
C MET A 1 11.14 -1.24 -20.84
N SER A 2 10.04 -0.54 -20.55
CA SER A 2 10.05 0.90 -20.33
C SER A 2 10.94 1.19 -19.12
N LYS A 3 11.74 2.26 -19.18
CA LYS A 3 12.56 2.69 -18.03
C LYS A 3 11.61 3.12 -16.92
N ARG A 4 11.74 2.55 -15.72
CA ARG A 4 10.96 2.98 -14.56
C ARG A 4 11.30 4.43 -14.22
N MET A 5 10.31 5.15 -13.71
CA MET A 5 10.47 6.53 -13.23
C MET A 5 11.49 6.59 -12.09
N ASP A 6 12.19 7.71 -11.94
CA ASP A 6 13.02 7.95 -10.76
C ASP A 6 12.18 7.89 -9.50
N LYS A 7 12.72 7.31 -8.42
CA LYS A 7 12.00 7.09 -7.16
C LYS A 7 11.41 8.36 -6.57
N LYS A 8 12.17 9.45 -6.58
CA LYS A 8 11.72 10.73 -6.04
C LYS A 8 10.62 11.33 -6.90
N GLU A 9 10.79 11.31 -8.21
CA GLU A 9 9.77 11.78 -9.16
C GLU A 9 8.49 10.96 -9.04
N LEU A 10 8.60 9.65 -8.87
CA LEU A 10 7.46 8.76 -8.68
C LEU A 10 6.67 9.13 -7.41
N ILE A 11 7.33 9.28 -6.27
CA ILE A 11 6.66 9.62 -5.01
C ILE A 11 6.01 11.00 -5.08
N GLU A 12 6.69 11.98 -5.69
CA GLU A 12 6.14 13.32 -5.90
C GLU A 12 4.89 13.31 -6.81
N SER A 13 4.84 12.41 -7.79
CA SER A 13 3.69 12.27 -8.70
C SER A 13 2.43 11.71 -8.02
N LEU A 14 2.57 11.09 -6.85
CA LEU A 14 1.47 10.48 -6.10
C LEU A 14 0.73 11.44 -5.15
N LYS A 15 0.99 12.74 -5.23
CA LYS A 15 0.26 13.74 -4.45
C LYS A 15 -1.13 13.95 -5.03
N GLY A 16 -2.13 13.29 -4.46
CA GLY A 16 -3.51 13.31 -4.90
C GLY A 16 -4.30 12.08 -4.52
N LEU A 17 -5.38 11.82 -5.23
CA LEU A 17 -6.23 10.66 -5.01
C LEU A 17 -5.63 9.41 -5.68
N ILE A 18 -5.38 8.38 -4.89
CA ILE A 18 -5.02 7.03 -5.36
C ILE A 18 -6.23 6.13 -5.16
N VAL A 19 -6.62 5.41 -6.20
CA VAL A 19 -7.80 4.56 -6.15
C VAL A 19 -7.41 3.10 -5.98
N SER A 20 -8.00 2.45 -4.97
CA SER A 20 -7.86 1.02 -4.72
C SER A 20 -8.73 0.23 -5.70
N CYS A 21 -8.11 -0.44 -6.67
CA CYS A 21 -8.76 -1.29 -7.67
C CYS A 21 -8.41 -2.75 -7.37
N GLN A 22 -9.15 -3.36 -6.46
CA GLN A 22 -8.89 -4.70 -5.95
C GLN A 22 -10.17 -5.51 -5.89
N THR A 23 -10.08 -6.80 -6.21
CA THR A 23 -11.13 -7.79 -5.97
C THR A 23 -10.52 -9.04 -5.33
N GLN A 24 -11.33 -9.78 -4.59
CA GLN A 24 -10.96 -11.05 -3.97
C GLN A 24 -11.62 -12.22 -4.73
N PRO A 25 -11.08 -13.45 -4.63
CA PRO A 25 -11.61 -14.60 -5.35
C PRO A 25 -13.10 -14.91 -5.08
N ASP A 26 -13.62 -14.52 -3.92
CA ASP A 26 -15.02 -14.68 -3.51
C ASP A 26 -15.92 -13.49 -3.88
N ASP A 27 -15.37 -12.41 -4.42
CA ASP A 27 -16.17 -11.30 -4.93
C ASP A 27 -16.94 -11.70 -6.20
N PRO A 28 -18.22 -11.37 -6.31
CA PRO A 28 -19.02 -11.70 -7.50
C PRO A 28 -18.54 -11.00 -8.78
N ILE A 29 -17.71 -9.98 -8.65
CA ILE A 29 -17.11 -9.22 -9.77
C ILE A 29 -15.62 -9.56 -9.97
N HIS A 30 -15.12 -10.65 -9.36
CA HIS A 30 -13.71 -11.01 -9.45
C HIS A 30 -13.33 -11.46 -10.86
N THR A 31 -12.80 -10.54 -11.65
CA THR A 31 -12.20 -10.78 -12.97
C THR A 31 -11.13 -9.73 -13.24
N ASP A 32 -10.10 -10.10 -14.02
CA ASP A 32 -9.06 -9.14 -14.43
C ASP A 32 -9.64 -7.98 -15.25
N ASP A 33 -10.65 -8.22 -16.07
CA ASP A 33 -11.34 -7.17 -16.84
C ASP A 33 -12.02 -6.15 -15.93
N MET A 34 -12.62 -6.57 -14.82
CA MET A 34 -13.28 -5.67 -13.88
C MET A 34 -12.28 -4.72 -13.21
N VAL A 35 -11.16 -5.22 -12.70
CA VAL A 35 -10.15 -4.36 -12.06
C VAL A 35 -9.52 -3.40 -13.05
N VAL A 36 -9.35 -3.82 -14.31
CA VAL A 36 -8.92 -2.93 -15.41
C VAL A 36 -9.93 -1.82 -15.65
N LYS A 37 -11.25 -2.14 -15.69
CA LYS A 37 -12.30 -1.12 -15.86
C LYS A 37 -12.36 -0.14 -14.69
N MET A 38 -12.14 -0.61 -13.47
CA MET A 38 -12.02 0.25 -12.29
C MET A 38 -10.82 1.21 -12.44
N ALA A 39 -9.67 0.71 -12.87
CA ALA A 39 -8.47 1.52 -13.06
C ALA A 39 -8.61 2.54 -14.21
N GLU A 40 -9.20 2.15 -15.36
CA GLU A 40 -9.53 3.06 -16.45
C GLU A 40 -10.48 4.18 -16.01
N ALA A 41 -11.51 3.84 -15.21
CA ALA A 41 -12.43 4.83 -14.66
C ALA A 41 -11.75 5.76 -13.64
N ALA A 42 -10.86 5.23 -12.80
CA ALA A 42 -10.07 6.03 -11.87
C ALA A 42 -9.15 7.02 -12.60
N GLN A 43 -8.44 6.56 -13.64
CA GLN A 43 -7.61 7.41 -14.50
C GLN A 43 -8.45 8.51 -15.18
N TRP A 44 -9.60 8.15 -15.74
CA TRP A 44 -10.51 9.12 -16.35
C TRP A 44 -11.03 10.13 -15.31
N GLY A 45 -11.27 9.71 -14.07
CA GLY A 45 -11.67 10.55 -12.95
C GLY A 45 -10.56 11.45 -12.39
N GLY A 46 -9.31 11.33 -12.88
CA GLY A 46 -8.18 12.16 -12.44
C GLY A 46 -7.40 11.60 -11.25
N ALA A 47 -7.51 10.31 -10.97
CA ALA A 47 -6.61 9.66 -10.00
C ALA A 47 -5.14 9.79 -10.43
N VAL A 48 -4.23 9.90 -9.46
CA VAL A 48 -2.78 10.02 -9.69
C VAL A 48 -2.04 8.68 -9.54
N GLY A 49 -2.72 7.64 -9.07
CA GLY A 49 -2.17 6.30 -8.92
C GLY A 49 -3.27 5.26 -8.66
N ILE A 50 -2.89 4.02 -8.76
CA ILE A 50 -3.74 2.86 -8.51
C ILE A 50 -3.11 2.00 -7.41
N ARG A 51 -3.91 1.47 -6.48
CA ARG A 51 -3.50 0.41 -5.58
C ARG A 51 -4.14 -0.89 -6.05
N ALA A 52 -3.34 -1.93 -6.32
CA ALA A 52 -3.79 -3.17 -6.95
C ALA A 52 -3.30 -4.41 -6.21
N ASN A 53 -4.12 -5.47 -6.21
CA ASN A 53 -3.85 -6.74 -5.54
C ASN A 53 -3.53 -7.82 -6.58
N SER A 54 -2.62 -8.71 -6.25
CA SER A 54 -2.11 -9.86 -6.98
C SER A 54 -1.28 -9.54 -8.25
N PRO A 55 -0.30 -10.38 -8.58
CA PRO A 55 0.50 -10.21 -9.79
C PRO A 55 -0.32 -10.15 -11.09
N GLU A 56 -1.38 -10.95 -11.18
CA GLU A 56 -2.25 -11.05 -12.35
C GLU A 56 -3.02 -9.73 -12.56
N GLN A 57 -3.65 -9.20 -11.52
CA GLN A 57 -4.39 -7.93 -11.58
C GLN A 57 -3.45 -6.75 -11.85
N ILE A 58 -2.27 -6.73 -11.22
CA ILE A 58 -1.25 -5.71 -11.46
C ILE A 58 -0.83 -5.70 -12.93
N ALA A 59 -0.50 -6.85 -13.49
CA ALA A 59 -0.09 -6.97 -14.89
C ALA A 59 -1.23 -6.55 -15.85
N ALA A 60 -2.47 -6.95 -15.58
CA ALA A 60 -3.64 -6.58 -16.37
C ALA A 60 -3.87 -5.07 -16.37
N ILE A 61 -3.80 -4.41 -15.20
CA ILE A 61 -3.95 -2.96 -15.07
C ILE A 61 -2.79 -2.24 -15.76
N LYS A 62 -1.54 -2.68 -15.53
CA LYS A 62 -0.33 -2.07 -16.12
C LYS A 62 -0.34 -2.06 -17.65
N ALA A 63 -1.01 -3.04 -18.26
CA ALA A 63 -1.15 -3.12 -19.71
C ALA A 63 -2.14 -2.08 -20.31
N LYS A 64 -2.93 -1.38 -19.47
CA LYS A 64 -4.06 -0.55 -19.91
C LYS A 64 -4.07 0.88 -19.40
N VAL A 65 -3.43 1.15 -18.27
CA VAL A 65 -3.36 2.50 -17.68
C VAL A 65 -1.92 2.93 -17.51
N ASP A 66 -1.67 4.24 -17.65
CA ASP A 66 -0.34 4.85 -17.54
C ASP A 66 -0.04 5.37 -16.11
N LEU A 67 -0.95 5.11 -15.15
CA LEU A 67 -0.77 5.54 -13.77
C LEU A 67 0.24 4.66 -13.01
N PRO A 68 0.97 5.23 -12.04
CA PRO A 68 1.76 4.45 -11.10
C PRO A 68 0.90 3.44 -10.34
N ILE A 69 1.44 2.24 -10.12
CA ILE A 69 0.77 1.15 -9.41
C ILE A 69 1.48 0.85 -8.09
N ILE A 70 0.76 1.04 -6.97
CA ILE A 70 1.12 0.51 -5.66
C ILE A 70 0.59 -0.92 -5.62
N GLY A 71 1.49 -1.88 -5.79
CA GLY A 71 1.14 -3.30 -5.86
C GLY A 71 1.28 -3.99 -4.51
N LEU A 72 0.37 -4.89 -4.25
CA LEU A 72 0.41 -5.82 -3.12
C LEU A 72 -0.09 -7.19 -3.56
N TRP A 73 0.10 -8.19 -2.70
CA TRP A 73 -0.51 -9.50 -2.87
C TRP A 73 -1.05 -10.01 -1.53
N LYS A 74 -2.38 -10.06 -1.41
CA LYS A 74 -3.04 -10.59 -0.21
C LYS A 74 -2.97 -12.11 -0.21
N ILE A 75 -2.21 -12.65 0.74
CA ILE A 75 -2.03 -14.09 0.95
C ILE A 75 -2.42 -14.38 2.38
N TRP A 76 -3.51 -15.12 2.56
CA TRP A 76 -4.05 -15.47 3.86
C TRP A 76 -3.45 -16.78 4.38
N HIS A 77 -3.15 -16.83 5.67
CA HIS A 77 -2.67 -18.01 6.38
C HIS A 77 -3.49 -18.23 7.64
N ASP A 78 -3.81 -19.47 7.96
CA ASP A 78 -4.67 -19.82 9.11
C ASP A 78 -4.07 -19.46 10.48
N ASN A 79 -2.77 -19.23 10.55
CA ASN A 79 -2.02 -19.04 11.79
C ASN A 79 -1.54 -17.59 12.03
N THR A 80 -1.96 -16.64 11.20
CA THR A 80 -1.57 -15.22 11.33
C THR A 80 -2.57 -14.29 10.65
N ASP A 81 -2.66 -13.06 11.16
CA ASP A 81 -3.43 -11.98 10.55
C ASP A 81 -2.58 -11.11 9.57
N VAL A 82 -1.31 -11.45 9.38
CA VAL A 82 -0.44 -10.80 8.40
C VAL A 82 -0.76 -11.36 7.01
N PHE A 83 -1.31 -10.53 6.14
CA PHE A 83 -1.77 -10.95 4.81
C PHE A 83 -1.32 -10.05 3.66
N ILE A 84 -0.86 -8.81 3.92
CA ILE A 84 -0.42 -7.89 2.86
C ILE A 84 1.02 -8.21 2.47
N THR A 85 1.20 -8.85 1.33
CA THR A 85 2.52 -9.20 0.74
C THR A 85 3.47 -9.80 1.78
N PRO A 86 3.10 -10.93 2.42
CA PRO A 86 3.72 -11.36 3.67
C PRO A 86 5.10 -12.03 3.52
N THR A 87 5.59 -12.24 2.29
CA THR A 87 6.86 -12.92 2.01
C THR A 87 7.70 -12.21 0.95
N LEU A 88 9.00 -12.49 0.92
CA LEU A 88 9.90 -11.97 -0.12
C LEU A 88 9.49 -12.43 -1.53
N GLU A 89 9.03 -13.67 -1.65
CA GLU A 89 8.55 -14.23 -2.92
C GLU A 89 7.34 -13.45 -3.44
N ALA A 90 6.41 -13.10 -2.54
CA ALA A 90 5.27 -12.26 -2.90
C ALA A 90 5.72 -10.85 -3.33
N CYS A 91 6.69 -10.25 -2.64
CA CYS A 91 7.26 -8.96 -3.04
C CYS A 91 7.91 -9.02 -4.43
N LYS A 92 8.68 -10.07 -4.72
CA LYS A 92 9.30 -10.29 -6.04
C LYS A 92 8.23 -10.45 -7.13
N ALA A 93 7.19 -11.26 -6.89
CA ALA A 93 6.11 -11.48 -7.85
C ALA A 93 5.35 -10.18 -8.18
N VAL A 94 5.03 -9.38 -7.16
CA VAL A 94 4.39 -8.06 -7.32
C VAL A 94 5.27 -7.12 -8.15
N TRP A 95 6.57 -7.08 -7.86
CA TRP A 95 7.52 -6.24 -8.59
C TRP A 95 7.70 -6.65 -10.04
N GLU A 96 7.82 -7.95 -10.29
CA GLU A 96 7.96 -8.53 -11.64
C GLU A 96 6.69 -8.35 -12.48
N ALA A 97 5.51 -8.36 -11.85
CA ALA A 97 4.23 -8.08 -12.49
C ALA A 97 4.09 -6.63 -12.99
N GLY A 98 4.98 -5.73 -12.57
CA GLY A 98 5.01 -4.35 -13.05
C GLY A 98 4.52 -3.31 -12.06
N ALA A 99 4.37 -3.63 -10.78
CA ALA A 99 4.17 -2.63 -9.75
C ALA A 99 5.32 -1.60 -9.75
N ASP A 100 5.00 -0.35 -9.53
CA ASP A 100 5.99 0.73 -9.43
C ASP A 100 6.45 0.91 -7.97
N ILE A 101 5.62 0.48 -7.01
CA ILE A 101 5.86 0.51 -5.57
C ILE A 101 5.35 -0.81 -4.98
N ILE A 102 6.10 -1.40 -4.05
CA ILE A 102 5.68 -2.60 -3.31
C ILE A 102 5.05 -2.18 -1.99
N ALA A 103 3.80 -2.55 -1.76
CA ALA A 103 3.15 -2.40 -0.46
C ALA A 103 3.23 -3.70 0.33
N LEU A 104 3.65 -3.59 1.60
CA LEU A 104 3.78 -4.73 2.50
C LEU A 104 3.41 -4.39 3.93
N ASP A 105 2.99 -5.39 4.68
CA ASP A 105 2.69 -5.25 6.11
C ASP A 105 3.98 -4.90 6.89
N CYS A 106 3.94 -3.80 7.62
CA CYS A 106 5.04 -3.34 8.48
C CYS A 106 4.61 -3.23 9.95
N THR A 107 3.57 -3.98 10.34
CA THR A 107 3.10 -4.05 11.73
C THR A 107 4.05 -4.88 12.61
N SER A 108 3.77 -4.87 13.90
CA SER A 108 4.44 -5.73 14.89
C SER A 108 3.87 -7.15 14.93
N GLN A 109 2.84 -7.45 14.14
CA GLN A 109 2.22 -8.77 14.08
C GLN A 109 3.22 -9.84 13.59
N ILE A 110 3.02 -11.07 14.04
CA ILE A 110 3.93 -12.18 13.71
C ILE A 110 3.44 -12.86 12.43
N THR A 111 4.30 -12.97 11.45
CA THR A 111 4.04 -13.68 10.19
C THR A 111 3.91 -15.19 10.38
N ALA A 112 3.43 -15.88 9.38
CA ALA A 112 3.36 -17.36 9.37
C ALA A 112 4.75 -18.02 9.56
N GLU A 113 5.84 -17.31 9.25
CA GLU A 113 7.23 -17.76 9.45
C GLU A 113 7.77 -17.50 10.86
N GLY A 114 6.98 -16.89 11.75
CA GLY A 114 7.33 -16.67 13.15
C GLY A 114 8.21 -15.46 13.44
N ARG A 115 8.27 -14.48 12.52
CA ARG A 115 8.99 -13.21 12.70
C ARG A 115 8.03 -12.00 12.62
N PRO A 116 8.36 -10.85 13.20
CA PRO A 116 7.57 -9.64 13.03
C PRO A 116 7.49 -9.22 11.56
N ALA A 117 6.31 -8.78 11.11
CA ALA A 117 6.07 -8.42 9.71
C ALA A 117 7.01 -7.30 9.21
N TYR A 118 7.29 -6.29 10.03
CA TYR A 118 8.19 -5.18 9.67
C TYR A 118 9.61 -5.62 9.27
N GLU A 119 10.10 -6.78 9.72
CA GLU A 119 11.44 -7.25 9.36
C GLU A 119 11.59 -7.55 7.86
N LEU A 120 10.48 -7.83 7.19
CA LEU A 120 10.47 -8.05 5.74
C LEU A 120 10.92 -6.81 4.97
N LEU A 121 10.68 -5.60 5.49
CA LEU A 121 11.11 -4.35 4.86
C LEU A 121 12.61 -4.32 4.60
N GLU A 122 13.45 -4.66 5.59
CA GLU A 122 14.91 -4.69 5.41
C GLU A 122 15.35 -5.73 4.38
N ILE A 123 14.69 -6.88 4.38
CA ILE A 123 14.96 -7.97 3.43
C ILE A 123 14.65 -7.50 2.01
N VAL A 124 13.50 -6.90 1.79
CA VAL A 124 13.09 -6.40 0.46
C VAL A 124 14.03 -5.30 -0.02
N LYS A 125 14.42 -4.36 0.83
CA LYS A 125 15.39 -3.31 0.48
C LYS A 125 16.74 -3.86 0.05
N LYS A 126 17.17 -4.98 0.61
CA LYS A 126 18.42 -5.64 0.23
C LYS A 126 18.29 -6.42 -1.09
N GLU A 127 17.17 -7.11 -1.29
CA GLU A 127 16.95 -8.02 -2.42
C GLU A 127 16.43 -7.30 -3.67
N ILE A 128 15.68 -6.19 -3.48
CA ILE A 128 15.09 -5.38 -4.55
C ILE A 128 15.36 -3.89 -4.25
N PRO A 129 16.62 -3.44 -4.25
CA PRO A 129 17.01 -2.11 -3.78
C PRO A 129 16.43 -0.95 -4.59
N GLU A 130 16.03 -1.20 -5.83
CA GLU A 130 15.38 -0.24 -6.70
C GLU A 130 13.89 -0.04 -6.42
N ALA A 131 13.23 -0.98 -5.71
CA ALA A 131 11.81 -0.89 -5.44
C ALA A 131 11.52 0.11 -4.32
N PRO A 132 10.67 1.12 -4.57
CA PRO A 132 10.10 1.92 -3.48
C PRO A 132 9.17 1.06 -2.62
N ILE A 133 9.20 1.30 -1.30
CA ILE A 133 8.43 0.55 -0.32
C ILE A 133 7.32 1.41 0.27
N PHE A 134 6.10 0.90 0.19
CA PHE A 134 4.93 1.41 0.88
C PHE A 134 4.68 0.54 2.12
N ALA A 135 4.86 1.12 3.30
CA ALA A 135 4.69 0.43 4.57
C ALA A 135 3.26 0.57 5.08
N ASP A 136 2.51 -0.51 5.07
CA ASP A 136 1.20 -0.61 5.69
C ASP A 136 1.37 -0.83 7.21
N VAL A 137 0.88 0.10 8.03
CA VAL A 137 1.01 0.10 9.49
C VAL A 137 -0.33 0.29 10.17
N SER A 138 -0.39 0.02 11.48
CA SER A 138 -1.62 0.17 12.27
C SER A 138 -1.60 1.31 13.28
N ASN A 139 -0.42 1.87 13.59
CA ASN A 139 -0.26 2.90 14.60
C ASN A 139 0.98 3.78 14.34
N PHE A 140 1.13 4.85 15.13
CA PHE A 140 2.21 5.82 14.99
C PHE A 140 3.60 5.23 15.25
N GLU A 141 3.75 4.33 16.23
CA GLU A 141 5.06 3.75 16.56
C GLU A 141 5.57 2.84 15.44
N GLU A 142 4.68 2.11 14.79
CA GLU A 142 4.99 1.32 13.60
C GLU A 142 5.36 2.22 12.42
N ALA A 143 4.64 3.32 12.22
CA ALA A 143 4.94 4.31 11.19
C ALA A 143 6.33 4.92 11.38
N LYS A 144 6.67 5.29 12.62
CA LYS A 144 7.99 5.81 12.97
C LYS A 144 9.10 4.78 12.70
N ARG A 145 8.91 3.54 13.15
CA ARG A 145 9.84 2.44 12.90
C ARG A 145 10.05 2.20 11.41
N ALA A 146 8.97 2.09 10.62
CA ALA A 146 9.06 1.89 9.18
C ALA A 146 9.81 3.04 8.49
N SER A 147 9.59 4.29 8.90
CA SER A 147 10.33 5.46 8.42
C SER A 147 11.83 5.35 8.75
N GLU A 148 12.19 4.98 9.98
CA GLU A 148 13.59 4.81 10.42
C GLU A 148 14.28 3.65 9.69
N MET A 149 13.55 2.59 9.34
CA MET A 149 14.01 1.47 8.50
C MET A 149 14.10 1.83 7.02
N GLY A 150 13.61 3.02 6.64
CA GLY A 150 13.72 3.59 5.31
C GLY A 150 12.63 3.15 4.34
N ALA A 151 11.41 3.00 4.82
CA ALA A 151 10.24 3.01 3.95
C ALA A 151 10.18 4.34 3.18
N ASP A 152 9.64 4.30 1.98
CA ASP A 152 9.50 5.48 1.13
C ASP A 152 8.15 6.17 1.34
N ILE A 153 7.14 5.38 1.66
CA ILE A 153 5.78 5.81 1.99
C ILE A 153 5.32 5.03 3.22
N VAL A 154 4.58 5.68 4.10
CA VAL A 154 3.94 5.06 5.27
C VAL A 154 2.46 5.40 5.26
N ALA A 155 1.60 4.41 5.52
CA ALA A 155 0.16 4.59 5.59
C ALA A 155 -0.48 3.79 6.73
N PRO A 156 -1.44 4.35 7.47
CA PRO A 156 -2.17 3.67 8.54
C PRO A 156 -3.25 2.71 8.00
N THR A 157 -2.92 1.93 6.99
CA THR A 157 -3.83 1.01 6.28
C THR A 157 -4.45 -0.03 7.22
N LEU A 158 -3.65 -0.53 8.16
CA LEU A 158 -4.02 -1.61 9.07
C LEU A 158 -4.59 -1.11 10.42
N TYR A 159 -4.85 0.19 10.52
CA TYR A 159 -5.59 0.78 11.63
C TYR A 159 -7.02 0.19 11.67
N GLY A 160 -7.43 -0.35 12.78
CA GLY A 160 -8.69 -1.09 12.92
C GLY A 160 -8.60 -2.58 12.58
N TYR A 161 -7.48 -3.07 12.04
CA TYR A 161 -7.31 -4.46 11.62
C TYR A 161 -6.32 -5.26 12.46
N THR A 162 -5.74 -4.68 13.51
CA THR A 162 -4.86 -5.40 14.47
C THR A 162 -5.55 -5.54 15.82
N GLU A 163 -5.11 -6.49 16.65
CA GLU A 163 -5.65 -6.67 18.02
C GLU A 163 -5.65 -5.37 18.84
N GLU A 164 -4.64 -4.53 18.67
CA GLU A 164 -4.51 -3.26 19.39
C GLU A 164 -5.50 -2.19 18.89
N THR A 165 -5.87 -2.23 17.61
CA THR A 165 -6.64 -1.17 16.95
C THR A 165 -8.04 -1.61 16.50
N LYS A 166 -8.41 -2.88 16.62
CA LYS A 166 -9.68 -3.47 16.13
C LYS A 166 -10.97 -2.82 16.67
N HIS A 167 -10.86 -2.02 17.73
CA HIS A 167 -11.98 -1.28 18.28
C HIS A 167 -12.27 0.04 17.55
N ILE A 168 -11.50 0.36 16.52
CA ILE A 168 -11.54 1.62 15.79
C ILE A 168 -12.16 1.37 14.42
N GLU A 169 -13.28 2.02 14.15
CA GLU A 169 -14.06 1.84 12.92
C GLU A 169 -13.95 3.01 11.94
N GLU A 170 -13.43 4.16 12.40
CA GLU A 170 -13.32 5.39 11.62
C GLU A 170 -11.87 5.74 11.34
N PRO A 171 -11.56 6.51 10.25
CA PRO A 171 -10.22 6.96 9.98
C PRO A 171 -9.72 7.88 11.11
N ASP A 172 -8.59 7.55 11.74
CA ASP A 172 -7.99 8.39 12.79
C ASP A 172 -7.24 9.58 12.20
N MET A 173 -7.99 10.64 11.90
CA MET A 173 -7.43 11.91 11.41
C MET A 173 -6.44 12.54 12.38
N ARG A 174 -6.53 12.24 13.69
CA ARG A 174 -5.59 12.75 14.70
C ARG A 174 -4.24 12.04 14.59
N ALA A 175 -4.24 10.71 14.53
CA ALA A 175 -3.02 9.93 14.33
C ALA A 175 -2.38 10.27 12.98
N PHE A 176 -3.19 10.39 11.92
CA PHE A 176 -2.71 10.80 10.60
C PHE A 176 -2.05 12.19 10.63
N ALA A 177 -2.70 13.19 11.23
CA ALA A 177 -2.11 14.52 11.39
C ALA A 177 -0.82 14.51 12.25
N GLN A 178 -0.72 13.62 13.22
CA GLN A 178 0.52 13.42 13.98
C GLN A 178 1.63 12.84 13.09
N MET A 179 1.34 11.82 12.31
CA MET A 179 2.30 11.24 11.35
C MET A 179 2.80 12.31 10.37
N CYS A 180 1.91 13.11 9.80
CA CYS A 180 2.27 14.19 8.89
C CYS A 180 3.22 15.20 9.53
N ARG A 181 2.94 15.63 10.78
CA ARG A 181 3.77 16.63 11.48
C ARG A 181 5.15 16.09 11.91
N GLU A 182 5.21 14.83 12.37
CA GLU A 182 6.41 14.30 13.03
C GLU A 182 7.30 13.50 12.08
N LEU A 183 6.72 12.95 11.00
CA LEU A 183 7.44 12.09 10.06
C LEU A 183 7.49 12.64 8.63
N GLY A 184 6.62 13.61 8.27
CA GLY A 184 6.47 14.08 6.90
C GLY A 184 7.71 14.69 6.26
N ASP A 185 8.67 15.17 7.05
CA ASP A 185 9.99 15.63 6.56
C ASP A 185 10.94 14.48 6.19
N LYS A 186 10.64 13.24 6.60
CA LYS A 186 11.51 12.06 6.46
C LYS A 186 10.97 11.03 5.49
N VAL A 187 9.65 10.88 5.44
CA VAL A 187 8.94 9.86 4.66
C VAL A 187 7.64 10.44 4.13
N SER A 188 7.19 9.98 2.96
CA SER A 188 5.87 10.37 2.45
C SER A 188 4.77 9.71 3.27
N ILE A 189 3.78 10.48 3.70
CA ILE A 189 2.64 9.97 4.48
C ILE A 189 1.41 9.94 3.56
N MET A 190 0.76 8.79 3.49
CA MET A 190 -0.52 8.60 2.79
C MET A 190 -1.58 8.16 3.77
N MET A 191 -2.81 8.63 3.58
CA MET A 191 -3.96 8.04 4.27
C MET A 191 -4.52 6.91 3.42
N GLU A 192 -4.56 5.73 4.00
CA GLU A 192 -5.17 4.53 3.43
C GLU A 192 -6.01 3.84 4.50
N GLY A 193 -7.11 3.22 4.09
CA GLY A 193 -8.05 2.57 5.00
C GLY A 193 -9.14 3.50 5.52
N HIS A 194 -10.37 2.97 5.65
CA HIS A 194 -11.55 3.65 6.19
C HIS A 194 -11.95 4.98 5.50
N ILE A 195 -11.46 5.28 4.31
CA ILE A 195 -11.86 6.45 3.53
C ILE A 195 -13.08 6.07 2.69
N TYR A 196 -14.26 6.36 3.22
CA TYR A 196 -15.54 5.98 2.60
C TYR A 196 -16.22 7.11 1.87
N THR A 197 -15.85 8.37 2.14
CA THR A 197 -16.51 9.54 1.58
C THR A 197 -15.54 10.50 0.91
N PRO A 198 -15.98 11.28 -0.10
CA PRO A 198 -15.16 12.36 -0.66
C PRO A 198 -14.72 13.39 0.38
N GLU A 199 -15.56 13.63 1.40
CA GLU A 199 -15.26 14.56 2.50
C GLU A 199 -14.08 14.07 3.34
N ASP A 200 -13.95 12.77 3.59
CA ASP A 200 -12.82 12.19 4.31
C ASP A 200 -11.54 12.28 3.48
N ALA A 201 -11.62 11.98 2.19
CA ALA A 201 -10.50 12.15 1.27
C ALA A 201 -10.03 13.61 1.24
N MET A 202 -10.95 14.58 1.14
CA MET A 202 -10.62 16.00 1.17
C MET A 202 -9.95 16.42 2.48
N LYS A 203 -10.42 15.94 3.64
CA LYS A 203 -9.77 16.22 4.94
C LYS A 203 -8.31 15.76 4.95
N CYS A 204 -8.03 14.56 4.43
CA CYS A 204 -6.66 14.05 4.36
C CYS A 204 -5.75 14.92 3.49
N MET A 205 -6.27 15.48 2.40
CA MET A 205 -5.50 16.34 1.49
C MET A 205 -5.16 17.72 2.08
N PHE A 206 -5.80 18.13 3.19
CA PHE A 206 -5.50 19.37 3.90
C PHE A 206 -4.55 19.18 5.09
N LEU A 207 -4.18 17.96 5.42
CA LEU A 207 -3.26 17.63 6.52
C LEU A 207 -1.84 17.40 6.03
#